data_d9ac167a11ab1081f272bd7399e08632
#
_entry.id   d9ac167a11ab1081f272bd7399e08632
#
_cell.length_a   1.000
_cell.length_b   1.000
_cell.length_c   1.000
_cell.angle_alpha   90.00
_cell.angle_beta   90.00
_cell.angle_gamma   90.00
#
_symmetry.space_group_name_H-M   'P 1'
#
loop_
_entity.id
_entity.type
_entity.pdbx_description
1 polymer ?
#
loop_
_entity_poly.entity_id
_entity_poly.type
_entity_poly.pdbx_seq_one_letter_code
_entity_poly.pdbx_strand_id
1 'polypeptide(L)'
;KQKPKTLKIIKKILKKNPSQKEYYGSWSIISKNNKKFYKDRCNLILLNSKYIRTDGLWANVGLAIKVAIDLGVSVKKIRQTIKKIKFEGRCEFVKGKLTKKLHKNEKFLIDTCHSDESTKNLARYLRKSKLPVYGICGILKNKDPDKLMKNFKGIFKKLITFKIPEE
;
A
#
# COMPACT_ATOMS: atom_id res chain seq x y z
N LYS A 1 -4.60 0.57 -12.16
CA LYS A 1 -4.97 0.13 -13.53
C LYS A 1 -5.11 -1.37 -13.52
N GLN A 2 -6.25 -1.90 -13.97
CA GLN A 2 -6.47 -3.34 -14.08
C GLN A 2 -5.74 -3.92 -15.29
N LYS A 3 -5.35 -5.20 -15.20
CA LYS A 3 -4.81 -5.93 -16.36
C LYS A 3 -5.88 -5.98 -17.47
N PRO A 4 -5.50 -5.95 -18.76
CA PRO A 4 -6.47 -5.91 -19.88
C PRO A 4 -7.52 -7.03 -19.82
N LYS A 5 -7.09 -8.27 -19.51
CA LYS A 5 -8.00 -9.43 -19.37
C LYS A 5 -9.04 -9.21 -18.25
N THR A 6 -8.60 -8.76 -17.08
CA THR A 6 -9.49 -8.46 -15.94
C THR A 6 -10.45 -7.32 -16.26
N LEU A 7 -9.95 -6.27 -16.93
CA LEU A 7 -10.79 -5.13 -17.33
C LEU A 7 -11.89 -5.55 -18.31
N LYS A 8 -11.59 -6.46 -19.24
CA LYS A 8 -12.58 -7.01 -20.19
C LYS A 8 -13.71 -7.74 -19.47
N ILE A 9 -13.37 -8.56 -18.46
CA ILE A 9 -14.35 -9.27 -17.63
C ILE A 9 -15.22 -8.29 -16.85
N ILE A 10 -14.61 -7.32 -16.16
CA ILE A 10 -15.34 -6.29 -15.41
C ILE A 10 -16.30 -5.53 -16.32
N LYS A 11 -15.85 -5.08 -17.50
CA LYS A 11 -16.70 -4.38 -18.47
C LYS A 11 -17.90 -5.23 -18.93
N LYS A 12 -17.70 -6.55 -19.12
CA LYS A 12 -18.78 -7.48 -19.49
C LYS A 12 -19.84 -7.58 -18.38
N ILE A 13 -19.41 -7.67 -17.12
CA ILE A 13 -20.31 -7.71 -15.95
C ILE A 13 -21.08 -6.39 -15.82
N LEU A 14 -20.39 -5.26 -15.91
CA LEU A 14 -21.00 -3.93 -15.80
C LEU A 14 -22.00 -3.60 -16.91
N LYS A 15 -21.89 -4.24 -18.10
CA LYS A 15 -22.91 -4.12 -19.15
C LYS A 15 -24.23 -4.76 -18.73
N LYS A 16 -24.19 -5.86 -17.97
CA LYS A 16 -25.38 -6.58 -17.51
C LYS A 16 -26.03 -5.94 -16.29
N ASN A 17 -25.25 -5.19 -15.50
CA ASN A 17 -25.69 -4.55 -14.27
C ASN A 17 -25.58 -3.03 -14.44
N PRO A 18 -26.67 -2.34 -14.73
CA PRO A 18 -26.66 -0.89 -14.83
C PRO A 18 -26.35 -0.30 -13.45
N SER A 19 -25.20 0.38 -13.36
CA SER A 19 -24.73 1.07 -12.17
C SER A 19 -23.95 2.30 -12.59
N GLN A 20 -23.81 3.27 -11.71
CA GLN A 20 -22.92 4.38 -11.96
C GLN A 20 -21.49 3.85 -12.16
N LYS A 21 -20.84 4.23 -13.24
CA LYS A 21 -19.55 3.70 -13.66
C LYS A 21 -18.48 4.74 -13.46
N GLU A 22 -17.50 4.41 -12.63
CA GLU A 22 -16.26 5.17 -12.50
C GLU A 22 -15.11 4.43 -13.17
N TYR A 23 -14.50 5.07 -14.16
CA TYR A 23 -13.40 4.49 -14.90
C TYR A 23 -12.05 4.97 -14.39
N TYR A 24 -11.03 4.16 -14.66
CA TYR A 24 -9.66 4.55 -14.44
C TYR A 24 -9.35 5.90 -15.12
N GLY A 25 -8.81 6.82 -14.35
CA GLY A 25 -8.48 8.18 -14.82
C GLY A 25 -9.43 9.26 -14.31
N SER A 26 -10.58 8.91 -13.69
CA SER A 26 -11.47 9.88 -13.06
C SER A 26 -10.86 10.55 -11.84
N TRP A 27 -9.89 9.88 -11.20
CA TRP A 27 -9.10 10.41 -10.08
C TRP A 27 -7.66 9.90 -10.12
N SER A 28 -6.79 10.56 -9.38
CA SER A 28 -5.37 10.18 -9.25
C SER A 28 -4.76 10.63 -7.93
N ILE A 29 -3.70 9.94 -7.51
CA ILE A 29 -2.78 10.44 -6.48
C ILE A 29 -1.56 11.00 -7.20
N ILE A 30 -1.30 12.27 -6.99
CA ILE A 30 -0.15 12.97 -7.57
C ILE A 30 0.84 13.39 -6.48
N SER A 31 2.12 13.50 -6.86
CA SER A 31 3.18 14.00 -5.98
C SER A 31 3.73 15.31 -6.53
N LYS A 32 3.76 16.35 -5.70
CA LYS A 32 4.35 17.66 -6.04
C LYS A 32 5.07 18.19 -4.80
N ASN A 33 6.34 18.58 -4.95
CA ASN A 33 7.18 19.13 -3.86
C ASN A 33 7.15 18.25 -2.59
N ASN A 34 7.39 16.94 -2.77
CA ASN A 34 7.35 15.92 -1.69
C ASN A 34 6.01 15.81 -0.95
N LYS A 35 4.95 16.44 -1.43
CA LYS A 35 3.60 16.34 -0.90
C LYS A 35 2.74 15.46 -1.80
N LYS A 36 1.80 14.73 -1.21
CA LYS A 36 0.81 13.93 -1.93
C LYS A 36 -0.50 14.66 -2.01
N PHE A 37 -1.17 14.54 -3.16
CA PHE A 37 -2.48 15.12 -3.39
C PHE A 37 -3.40 14.08 -4.03
N TYR A 38 -4.65 14.05 -3.60
CA TYR A 38 -5.72 13.46 -4.37
C TYR A 38 -6.23 14.50 -5.38
N LYS A 39 -6.45 14.09 -6.61
CA LYS A 39 -6.98 14.94 -7.67
C LYS A 39 -8.09 14.19 -8.42
N ASP A 40 -9.24 14.82 -8.56
CA ASP A 40 -10.30 14.46 -9.50
C ASP A 40 -10.73 15.70 -10.32
N ARG A 41 -11.88 15.63 -10.99
CA ARG A 41 -12.40 16.73 -11.82
C ARG A 41 -12.64 18.02 -11.00
N CYS A 42 -13.14 17.88 -9.78
CA CYS A 42 -13.62 19.01 -8.95
C CYS A 42 -12.72 19.29 -7.74
N ASN A 43 -11.84 18.35 -7.36
CA ASN A 43 -11.13 18.40 -6.09
C ASN A 43 -9.62 18.28 -6.26
N LEU A 44 -8.89 19.10 -5.51
CA LEU A 44 -7.46 18.96 -5.24
C LEU A 44 -7.26 18.95 -3.73
N ILE A 45 -7.01 17.76 -3.15
CA ILE A 45 -6.95 17.58 -1.70
C ILE A 45 -5.52 17.25 -1.30
N LEU A 46 -4.89 18.10 -0.47
CA LEU A 46 -3.60 17.80 0.14
C LEU A 46 -3.78 16.64 1.12
N LEU A 47 -2.97 15.60 0.94
CA LEU A 47 -2.95 14.40 1.75
C LEU A 47 -1.78 14.44 2.72
N ASN A 48 -2.06 14.35 4.01
CA ASN A 48 -1.04 14.33 5.04
C ASN A 48 -1.27 13.16 5.99
N SER A 49 -0.37 12.18 5.97
CA SER A 49 -0.35 11.06 6.92
C SER A 49 1.08 10.58 7.14
N LYS A 50 1.44 10.37 8.39
CA LYS A 50 2.71 9.76 8.78
C LYS A 50 2.69 8.22 8.71
N TYR A 51 1.53 7.65 8.49
CA TYR A 51 1.32 6.20 8.53
C TYR A 51 1.27 5.57 7.13
N ILE A 52 0.95 6.34 6.09
CA ILE A 52 0.81 5.85 4.72
C ILE A 52 2.14 6.07 3.98
N ARG A 53 2.89 4.98 3.73
CA ARG A 53 4.29 5.06 3.27
C ARG A 53 4.51 4.57 1.85
N THR A 54 3.64 3.71 1.33
CA THR A 54 3.81 3.13 -0.01
C THR A 54 2.83 3.73 -1.01
N ASP A 55 3.21 3.76 -2.28
CA ASP A 55 2.34 4.26 -3.35
C ASP A 55 1.07 3.40 -3.50
N GLY A 56 1.18 2.08 -3.22
CA GLY A 56 0.01 1.18 -3.20
C GLY A 56 -1.00 1.56 -2.13
N LEU A 57 -0.55 1.90 -0.91
CA LEU A 57 -1.44 2.37 0.16
C LEU A 57 -2.06 3.73 -0.20
N TRP A 58 -1.31 4.65 -0.80
CA TRP A 58 -1.87 5.91 -1.28
C TRP A 58 -2.92 5.70 -2.38
N ALA A 59 -2.73 4.74 -3.28
CA ALA A 59 -3.73 4.40 -4.29
C ALA A 59 -5.03 3.88 -3.64
N ASN A 60 -4.92 3.02 -2.61
CA ASN A 60 -6.09 2.55 -1.87
C ASN A 60 -6.82 3.69 -1.15
N VAL A 61 -6.07 4.61 -0.54
CA VAL A 61 -6.64 5.83 0.08
C VAL A 61 -7.32 6.70 -0.96
N GLY A 62 -6.73 6.85 -2.15
CA GLY A 62 -7.33 7.60 -3.25
C GLY A 62 -8.68 7.03 -3.68
N LEU A 63 -8.79 5.71 -3.79
CA LEU A 63 -10.06 5.04 -4.07
C LEU A 63 -11.09 5.31 -2.97
N ALA A 64 -10.69 5.17 -1.71
CA ALA A 64 -11.57 5.44 -0.56
C ALA A 64 -12.04 6.91 -0.53
N ILE A 65 -11.17 7.86 -0.87
CA ILE A 65 -11.53 9.28 -0.98
C ILE A 65 -12.58 9.48 -2.07
N LYS A 66 -12.38 8.87 -3.26
CA LYS A 66 -13.36 8.99 -4.36
C LYS A 66 -14.74 8.50 -3.92
N VAL A 67 -14.80 7.31 -3.32
CA VAL A 67 -16.05 6.75 -2.80
C VAL A 67 -16.66 7.66 -1.73
N ALA A 68 -15.86 8.17 -0.79
CA ALA A 68 -16.35 9.07 0.24
C ALA A 68 -16.94 10.37 -0.33
N ILE A 69 -16.31 10.96 -1.35
CA ILE A 69 -16.83 12.14 -2.05
C ILE A 69 -18.17 11.83 -2.72
N ASP A 70 -18.25 10.68 -3.42
CA ASP A 70 -19.48 10.26 -4.11
C ASP A 70 -20.64 10.00 -3.13
N LEU A 71 -20.30 9.62 -1.90
CA LEU A 71 -21.27 9.49 -0.79
C LEU A 71 -21.55 10.79 -0.05
N GLY A 72 -21.06 11.93 -0.53
CA GLY A 72 -21.33 13.25 0.06
C GLY A 72 -20.48 13.61 1.28
N VAL A 73 -19.42 12.86 1.59
CA VAL A 73 -18.53 13.20 2.71
C VAL A 73 -17.73 14.46 2.40
N SER A 74 -17.79 15.46 3.28
CA SER A 74 -17.09 16.72 3.07
C SER A 74 -15.56 16.58 3.04
N VAL A 75 -14.91 17.39 2.21
CA VAL A 75 -13.44 17.44 2.09
C VAL A 75 -12.76 17.73 3.44
N LYS A 76 -13.40 18.55 4.29
CA LYS A 76 -12.91 18.84 5.66
C LYS A 76 -12.81 17.54 6.48
N LYS A 77 -13.86 16.72 6.47
CA LYS A 77 -13.90 15.43 7.17
C LYS A 77 -12.86 14.45 6.62
N ILE A 78 -12.74 14.37 5.30
CA ILE A 78 -11.74 13.54 4.62
C ILE A 78 -10.32 13.92 5.08
N ARG A 79 -9.96 15.21 5.06
CA ARG A 79 -8.65 15.70 5.51
C ARG A 79 -8.35 15.36 6.97
N GLN A 80 -9.34 15.46 7.84
CA GLN A 80 -9.20 15.10 9.27
C GLN A 80 -8.98 13.60 9.46
N THR A 81 -9.72 12.78 8.72
CA THR A 81 -9.68 11.32 8.83
C THR A 81 -8.35 10.77 8.31
N ILE A 82 -7.84 11.25 7.18
CA ILE A 82 -6.58 10.75 6.58
C ILE A 82 -5.40 10.87 7.54
N LYS A 83 -5.34 11.91 8.36
CA LYS A 83 -4.28 12.09 9.36
C LYS A 83 -4.23 10.95 10.40
N LYS A 84 -5.35 10.30 10.65
CA LYS A 84 -5.54 9.27 11.68
C LYS A 84 -5.50 7.85 11.13
N ILE A 85 -5.61 7.67 9.80
CA ILE A 85 -5.63 6.33 9.19
C ILE A 85 -4.31 5.62 9.47
N LYS A 86 -4.42 4.45 10.07
CA LYS A 86 -3.38 3.46 10.24
C LYS A 86 -3.77 2.19 9.48
N PHE A 87 -2.77 1.50 8.94
CA PHE A 87 -2.92 0.16 8.37
C PHE A 87 -1.97 -0.75 9.15
N GLU A 88 -2.51 -1.50 10.09
CA GLU A 88 -1.73 -2.46 10.87
C GLU A 88 -1.13 -3.54 9.96
N GLY A 89 0.14 -3.88 10.21
CA GLY A 89 0.87 -4.84 9.39
C GLY A 89 1.07 -4.41 7.92
N ARG A 90 0.95 -3.13 7.58
CA ARG A 90 1.17 -2.61 6.22
C ARG A 90 2.21 -1.50 6.22
N CYS A 91 3.46 -1.85 5.95
CA CYS A 91 4.61 -0.95 6.00
C CYS A 91 4.62 -0.15 7.32
N GLU A 92 4.37 -0.84 8.42
CA GLU A 92 4.18 -0.26 9.73
C GLU A 92 5.48 -0.29 10.54
N PHE A 93 5.89 0.87 11.06
CA PHE A 93 6.94 0.91 12.07
C PHE A 93 6.37 0.60 13.44
N VAL A 94 6.82 -0.50 14.01
CA VAL A 94 6.37 -0.97 15.31
C VAL A 94 7.22 -0.34 16.42
N LYS A 95 6.54 0.01 17.52
CA LYS A 95 7.18 0.42 18.77
C LYS A 95 6.64 -0.45 19.90
N GLY A 96 7.49 -0.85 20.82
CA GLY A 96 7.09 -1.68 21.96
C GLY A 96 8.27 -2.34 22.66
N LYS A 97 8.00 -3.37 23.46
CA LYS A 97 9.02 -4.07 24.24
C LYS A 97 10.17 -4.63 23.37
N LEU A 98 9.85 -5.20 22.20
CA LEU A 98 10.84 -5.73 21.28
C LEU A 98 11.76 -4.65 20.72
N THR A 99 11.23 -3.46 20.43
CA THR A 99 12.02 -2.36 19.87
C THR A 99 12.86 -1.61 20.90
N LYS A 100 12.68 -1.87 22.21
CA LYS A 100 13.55 -1.32 23.25
C LYS A 100 14.99 -1.87 23.18
N LYS A 101 15.17 -3.05 22.56
CA LYS A 101 16.48 -3.69 22.37
C LYS A 101 17.20 -3.22 21.10
N LEU A 102 16.54 -2.46 20.25
CA LEU A 102 17.12 -1.91 19.02
C LEU A 102 18.05 -0.73 19.35
N HIS A 103 19.13 -0.59 18.59
CA HIS A 103 19.96 0.60 18.66
C HIS A 103 19.20 1.85 18.17
N LYS A 104 19.66 3.04 18.57
CA LYS A 104 18.97 4.32 18.31
C LYS A 104 18.61 4.55 16.84
N ASN A 105 19.41 4.02 15.91
CA ASN A 105 19.23 4.19 14.47
C ASN A 105 18.48 3.03 13.81
N GLU A 106 18.17 1.97 14.54
CA GLU A 106 17.45 0.82 14.03
C GLU A 106 15.95 1.02 14.09
N LYS A 107 15.25 0.44 13.13
CA LYS A 107 13.80 0.52 13.02
C LYS A 107 13.24 -0.84 12.69
N PHE A 108 12.15 -1.22 13.34
CA PHE A 108 11.44 -2.45 13.07
C PHE A 108 10.20 -2.15 12.21
N LEU A 109 10.17 -2.74 11.02
CA LEU A 109 9.08 -2.59 10.06
C LEU A 109 8.36 -3.93 9.89
N ILE A 110 7.03 -3.92 9.98
CA ILE A 110 6.18 -5.07 9.64
C ILE A 110 5.40 -4.78 8.37
N ASP A 111 5.34 -5.78 7.49
CA ASP A 111 4.44 -5.79 6.34
C ASP A 111 3.94 -7.21 6.06
N THR A 112 2.64 -7.36 5.85
CA THR A 112 1.98 -8.62 5.53
C THR A 112 1.76 -8.79 4.04
N CYS A 113 2.74 -8.39 3.21
CA CYS A 113 2.66 -8.52 1.76
C CYS A 113 2.56 -10.00 1.35
N HIS A 114 1.55 -10.32 0.53
CA HIS A 114 1.20 -11.69 0.14
C HIS A 114 0.83 -11.83 -1.34
N SER A 115 1.07 -10.79 -2.12
CA SER A 115 0.81 -10.76 -3.56
C SER A 115 1.96 -10.08 -4.30
N ASP A 116 2.12 -10.37 -5.60
CA ASP A 116 3.16 -9.78 -6.45
C ASP A 116 3.12 -8.24 -6.40
N GLU A 117 1.94 -7.64 -6.42
CA GLU A 117 1.81 -6.17 -6.37
C GLU A 117 2.20 -5.60 -5.00
N SER A 118 1.79 -6.25 -3.90
CA SER A 118 2.15 -5.79 -2.54
C SER A 118 3.64 -5.92 -2.27
N THR A 119 4.28 -7.01 -2.71
CA THR A 119 5.75 -7.17 -2.60
C THR A 119 6.51 -6.16 -3.44
N LYS A 120 6.05 -5.84 -4.65
CA LYS A 120 6.62 -4.76 -5.48
C LYS A 120 6.54 -3.40 -4.80
N ASN A 121 5.41 -3.09 -4.16
CA ASN A 121 5.23 -1.83 -3.45
C ASN A 121 6.16 -1.74 -2.23
N LEU A 122 6.27 -2.80 -1.43
CA LEU A 122 7.20 -2.86 -0.30
C LEU A 122 8.65 -2.77 -0.78
N ALA A 123 9.02 -3.51 -1.80
CA ALA A 123 10.36 -3.49 -2.37
C ALA A 123 10.76 -2.08 -2.86
N ARG A 124 9.86 -1.37 -3.56
CA ARG A 124 10.10 0.03 -3.95
C ARG A 124 10.31 0.96 -2.75
N TYR A 125 9.58 0.74 -1.67
CA TYR A 125 9.75 1.50 -0.45
C TYR A 125 11.10 1.22 0.20
N LEU A 126 11.48 -0.05 0.36
CA LEU A 126 12.74 -0.46 0.99
C LEU A 126 13.98 -0.01 0.20
N ARG A 127 13.94 0.00 -1.14
CA ARG A 127 15.05 0.52 -1.97
C ARG A 127 15.37 2.00 -1.74
N LYS A 128 14.44 2.77 -1.20
CA LYS A 128 14.67 4.17 -0.83
C LYS A 128 15.35 4.33 0.53
N SER A 129 15.53 3.23 1.27
CA SER A 129 16.21 3.27 2.56
C SER A 129 17.71 3.54 2.36
N LYS A 130 18.25 4.47 3.14
CA LYS A 130 19.69 4.69 3.25
C LYS A 130 20.36 3.74 4.24
N LEU A 131 19.57 3.01 5.02
CA LEU A 131 20.04 2.05 6.03
C LEU A 131 20.05 0.65 5.43
N PRO A 132 20.98 -0.23 5.87
CA PRO A 132 20.96 -1.63 5.49
C PRO A 132 19.64 -2.29 5.95
N VAL A 133 19.08 -3.13 5.09
CA VAL A 133 17.83 -3.84 5.36
C VAL A 133 18.12 -5.29 5.67
N TYR A 134 17.61 -5.76 6.80
CA TYR A 134 17.61 -7.16 7.20
C TYR A 134 16.17 -7.66 7.18
N GLY A 135 15.95 -8.87 6.70
CA GLY A 135 14.60 -9.44 6.56
C GLY A 135 14.40 -10.68 7.43
N ILE A 136 13.23 -10.80 8.01
CA ILE A 136 12.69 -12.05 8.58
C ILE A 136 11.39 -12.32 7.84
N CYS A 137 11.24 -13.50 7.22
CA CYS A 137 10.13 -13.77 6.32
C CYS A 137 9.59 -15.19 6.52
N GLY A 138 8.26 -15.29 6.64
CA GLY A 138 7.50 -16.53 6.47
C GLY A 138 6.49 -16.36 5.34
N ILE A 139 6.38 -17.33 4.44
CA ILE A 139 5.44 -17.31 3.32
C ILE A 139 4.71 -18.64 3.31
N LEU A 140 3.37 -18.59 3.21
CA LEU A 140 2.54 -19.79 3.07
C LEU A 140 2.84 -20.49 1.75
N LYS A 141 2.84 -21.83 1.77
CA LYS A 141 3.15 -22.69 0.62
C LYS A 141 2.30 -22.40 -0.61
N ASN A 142 1.04 -21.99 -0.40
CA ASN A 142 0.11 -21.67 -1.49
C ASN A 142 0.34 -20.30 -2.16
N LYS A 143 1.40 -19.55 -1.80
CA LYS A 143 1.64 -18.16 -2.27
C LYS A 143 2.80 -18.01 -3.24
N ASP A 144 3.33 -19.04 -3.85
CA ASP A 144 4.45 -18.96 -4.80
C ASP A 144 5.61 -18.08 -4.25
N PRO A 145 6.41 -18.62 -3.31
CA PRO A 145 7.46 -17.85 -2.63
C PRO A 145 8.49 -17.26 -3.59
N ASP A 146 8.88 -17.99 -4.63
CA ASP A 146 9.90 -17.55 -5.59
C ASP A 146 9.46 -16.29 -6.34
N LYS A 147 8.21 -16.28 -6.80
CA LYS A 147 7.63 -15.12 -7.47
C LYS A 147 7.58 -13.89 -6.56
N LEU A 148 7.22 -14.06 -5.30
CA LEU A 148 7.15 -12.98 -4.33
C LEU A 148 8.55 -12.46 -3.99
N MET A 149 9.50 -13.36 -3.70
CA MET A 149 10.86 -13.03 -3.28
C MET A 149 11.69 -12.40 -4.39
N LYS A 150 11.40 -12.69 -5.66
CA LYS A 150 12.05 -12.07 -6.84
C LYS A 150 11.99 -10.53 -6.77
N ASN A 151 10.93 -9.95 -6.21
CA ASN A 151 10.78 -8.51 -6.09
C ASN A 151 11.78 -7.88 -5.10
N PHE A 152 12.32 -8.65 -4.18
CA PHE A 152 13.27 -8.20 -3.16
C PHE A 152 14.74 -8.42 -3.52
N LYS A 153 15.03 -8.90 -4.73
CA LYS A 153 16.42 -9.13 -5.17
C LYS A 153 17.28 -7.88 -4.93
N GLY A 154 18.42 -8.07 -4.24
CA GLY A 154 19.39 -7.02 -3.95
C GLY A 154 18.97 -6.00 -2.86
N ILE A 155 17.89 -6.26 -2.12
CA ILE A 155 17.43 -5.34 -1.03
C ILE A 155 18.00 -5.75 0.32
N PHE A 156 17.94 -7.04 0.66
CA PHE A 156 18.34 -7.50 1.97
C PHE A 156 19.84 -7.78 2.05
N LYS A 157 20.50 -7.26 3.07
CA LYS A 157 21.86 -7.71 3.47
C LYS A 157 21.86 -9.15 3.96
N LYS A 158 20.81 -9.51 4.72
CA LYS A 158 20.57 -10.87 5.20
C LYS A 158 19.08 -11.09 5.28
N LEU A 159 18.63 -12.27 4.88
CA LEU A 159 17.27 -12.72 4.97
C LEU A 159 17.22 -14.01 5.79
N ILE A 160 16.39 -14.03 6.81
CA ILE A 160 16.09 -15.22 7.61
C ILE A 160 14.68 -15.66 7.21
N THR A 161 14.54 -16.93 6.86
CA THR A 161 13.25 -17.53 6.55
C THR A 161 12.86 -18.52 7.64
N PHE A 162 11.58 -18.65 7.91
CA PHE A 162 11.03 -19.63 8.82
C PHE A 162 9.82 -20.31 8.21
N LYS A 163 9.58 -21.54 8.62
CA LYS A 163 8.39 -22.30 8.24
C LYS A 163 7.21 -21.76 9.04
N ILE A 164 6.12 -21.41 8.35
CA ILE A 164 4.84 -21.16 9.02
C ILE A 164 4.21 -22.52 9.30
N PRO A 165 3.79 -22.82 10.54
CA PRO A 165 3.03 -24.02 10.83
C PRO A 165 1.80 -24.08 9.92
N GLU A 166 1.54 -25.21 9.32
CA GLU A 166 0.30 -25.44 8.56
C GLU A 166 -0.82 -25.61 9.59
N GLU A 167 -1.87 -24.80 9.45
CA GLU A 167 -3.15 -25.03 10.14
C GLU A 167 -3.85 -26.27 9.58
#